data_5bf1e9a03e4645856f1a51f3034b0ea7
#
_entry.id   5bf1e9a03e4645856f1a51f3034b0ea7
#
_cell.length_a   1.000
_cell.length_b   1.000
_cell.length_c   1.000
_cell.angle_alpha   90.00
_cell.angle_beta   90.00
_cell.angle_gamma   90.00
#
_symmetry.space_group_name_H-M   'P 1'
#
loop_
_entity.id
_entity.type
_entity.pdbx_description
1 polymer ?
#
loop_
_entity_poly.entity_id
_entity_poly.type
_entity_poly.pdbx_seq_one_letter_code
_entity_poly.pdbx_strand_id
1 'polypeptide(L)'
;MSRKIVELIDAHSLAERYSREEILTSYLDTLRLTPETIGPGAAWNNLFSTPMITSEKTPLYIAQIAYLAGLGQAPSTYVQDFEGAGKQRALTVLSVMKSNKIISDQEYKDSAEAVKKELALKPSYTQGIPHAYQAYIAQVQKELGQIALPRNAKVVVKTYATKAHLDYLESVANHTAPDVSNIPRNNLPEGTLTAISVVDTQTGHILALNTNSDNPQLPISSGRSSGSTIKPLLDYAPALEYGYINENSTLNGNATTYADGTPLMNYGGNNYGPVPVGFALGNSLNSAALQTFNMTNNEQKNSIMQPLGIASVKYDQESMSIDYNLSPLQSASAYSAIGNDGVRVTPTAVASVTVNGQELPLTQPESQRAMSSSTARSLVNLMQNVTQPNGSEPLAAQPQWPNAFATKSGLSNFPDTATEPARSQGAPDAWMAATSTGVSTAVWVGSPDMSGKYYVPAAPIEQENNMRVYLLNNTIRYMNQGRNVPPFSYSGTAMSHEPLLPELPQLTEPPTTQAIQQAKAFDAVAPSVTPGLEEFYQMHRQDKLLDADSI
;
A
#
# COMPACT_ATOMS: atom_id res chain seq x y z
N MET A 1 -27.04 -2.87 21.88
CA MET A 1 -27.22 -2.52 23.31
C MET A 1 -25.91 -2.58 24.11
N SER A 2 -25.02 -3.55 23.90
CA SER A 2 -23.77 -3.72 24.67
C SER A 2 -22.81 -2.51 24.60
N ARG A 3 -22.61 -1.91 23.41
CA ARG A 3 -21.68 -0.77 23.24
C ARG A 3 -22.05 0.45 24.09
N LYS A 4 -23.35 0.80 24.17
CA LYS A 4 -23.81 1.94 24.98
C LYS A 4 -23.68 1.71 26.49
N ILE A 5 -23.75 0.47 26.94
CA ILE A 5 -23.53 0.13 28.34
C ILE A 5 -22.06 0.27 28.69
N VAL A 6 -21.16 -0.20 27.81
CA VAL A 6 -19.71 -0.03 27.99
C VAL A 6 -19.33 1.45 27.99
N GLU A 7 -19.83 2.25 27.05
CA GLU A 7 -19.61 3.69 27.00
C GLU A 7 -20.06 4.41 28.30
N LEU A 8 -21.17 3.97 28.92
CA LEU A 8 -21.62 4.53 30.19
C LEU A 8 -20.73 4.16 31.39
N ILE A 9 -20.27 2.91 31.42
CA ILE A 9 -19.35 2.44 32.47
C ILE A 9 -18.01 3.17 32.36
N ASP A 10 -17.48 3.30 31.14
CA ASP A 10 -16.23 4.00 30.89
C ASP A 10 -16.35 5.50 31.23
N ALA A 11 -17.45 6.14 30.87
CA ALA A 11 -17.72 7.54 31.21
C ALA A 11 -17.82 7.75 32.73
N HIS A 12 -18.46 6.83 33.45
CA HIS A 12 -18.52 6.89 34.91
C HIS A 12 -17.12 6.73 35.55
N SER A 13 -16.36 5.75 35.10
CA SER A 13 -14.98 5.52 35.55
C SER A 13 -14.04 6.70 35.29
N LEU A 14 -14.20 7.38 34.13
CA LEU A 14 -13.44 8.60 33.82
C LEU A 14 -13.84 9.76 34.75
N ALA A 15 -15.15 9.93 35.00
CA ALA A 15 -15.65 11.00 35.86
C ALA A 15 -15.27 10.83 37.34
N GLU A 16 -15.00 9.61 37.78
CA GLU A 16 -14.47 9.34 39.15
C GLU A 16 -12.98 9.67 39.28
N ARG A 17 -12.20 9.57 38.21
CA ARG A 17 -10.74 9.72 38.21
C ARG A 17 -10.24 11.07 37.80
N TYR A 18 -11.00 11.77 36.95
CA TYR A 18 -10.58 13.02 36.33
C TYR A 18 -11.67 14.09 36.47
N SER A 19 -11.26 15.33 36.64
CA SER A 19 -12.16 16.49 36.61
C SER A 19 -12.77 16.68 35.20
N ARG A 20 -13.89 17.38 35.14
CA ARG A 20 -14.51 17.74 33.84
C ARG A 20 -13.56 18.54 32.95
N GLU A 21 -12.72 19.37 33.52
CA GLU A 21 -11.74 20.18 32.79
C GLU A 21 -10.65 19.30 32.18
N GLU A 22 -10.12 18.34 32.94
CA GLU A 22 -9.14 17.38 32.45
C GLU A 22 -9.70 16.50 31.34
N ILE A 23 -10.94 15.99 31.50
CA ILE A 23 -11.62 15.19 30.49
C ILE A 23 -11.83 16.01 29.22
N LEU A 24 -12.34 17.26 29.35
CA LEU A 24 -12.60 18.13 28.21
C LEU A 24 -11.30 18.51 27.49
N THR A 25 -10.27 18.87 28.25
CA THR A 25 -8.96 19.21 27.67
C THR A 25 -8.38 18.02 26.91
N SER A 26 -8.40 16.85 27.51
CA SER A 26 -7.93 15.61 26.88
C SER A 26 -8.72 15.29 25.61
N TYR A 27 -10.04 15.45 25.64
CA TYR A 27 -10.92 15.26 24.49
C TYR A 27 -10.60 16.26 23.37
N LEU A 28 -10.50 17.56 23.69
CA LEU A 28 -10.19 18.60 22.71
C LEU A 28 -8.81 18.39 22.07
N ASP A 29 -7.82 17.92 22.86
CA ASP A 29 -6.48 17.63 22.36
C ASP A 29 -6.43 16.45 21.37
N THR A 30 -7.46 15.60 21.36
CA THR A 30 -7.57 14.47 20.43
C THR A 30 -8.46 14.74 19.22
N LEU A 31 -9.22 15.86 19.25
CA LEU A 31 -10.12 16.22 18.15
C LEU A 31 -9.34 16.64 16.91
N ARG A 32 -9.66 16.02 15.81
CA ARG A 32 -9.24 16.48 14.48
C ARG A 32 -10.13 17.64 14.06
N LEU A 33 -9.60 18.85 14.07
CA LEU A 33 -10.32 20.09 13.76
C LEU A 33 -10.04 20.61 12.35
N THR A 34 -8.98 20.13 11.71
CA THR A 34 -8.75 20.27 10.26
C THR A 34 -8.25 18.95 9.70
N PRO A 35 -8.23 18.74 8.38
CA PRO A 35 -7.64 17.54 7.80
C PRO A 35 -6.20 17.26 8.27
N GLU A 36 -5.42 18.33 8.58
CA GLU A 36 -4.00 18.25 8.90
C GLU A 36 -3.68 18.39 10.39
N THR A 37 -4.65 18.81 11.23
CA THR A 37 -4.33 19.12 12.62
C THR A 37 -5.24 18.45 13.63
N ILE A 38 -4.63 18.05 14.74
CA ILE A 38 -5.29 17.53 15.94
C ILE A 38 -5.10 18.53 17.07
N GLY A 39 -6.17 18.82 17.79
CA GLY A 39 -6.21 19.76 18.89
C GLY A 39 -6.41 21.21 18.48
N PRO A 40 -7.03 22.04 19.37
CA PRO A 40 -7.41 23.40 19.06
C PRO A 40 -6.21 24.34 18.85
N GLY A 41 -5.11 24.14 19.58
CA GLY A 41 -3.92 24.98 19.45
C GLY A 41 -3.24 24.84 18.09
N ALA A 42 -3.08 23.58 17.60
CA ALA A 42 -2.52 23.33 16.30
C ALA A 42 -3.44 23.83 15.18
N ALA A 43 -4.76 23.60 15.31
CA ALA A 43 -5.75 24.09 14.36
C ALA A 43 -5.77 25.62 14.29
N TRP A 44 -5.73 26.32 15.43
CA TRP A 44 -5.66 27.77 15.46
C TRP A 44 -4.44 28.31 14.72
N ASN A 45 -3.25 27.79 15.06
CA ASN A 45 -2.00 28.22 14.44
C ASN A 45 -1.95 27.93 12.94
N ASN A 46 -2.69 26.93 12.50
CA ASN A 46 -2.80 26.60 11.08
C ASN A 46 -3.77 27.53 10.35
N LEU A 47 -4.91 27.82 10.97
CA LEU A 47 -6.01 28.56 10.34
C LEU A 47 -5.84 30.09 10.41
N PHE A 48 -5.29 30.62 11.51
CA PHE A 48 -5.28 32.07 11.78
C PHE A 48 -3.89 32.63 11.97
N SER A 49 -3.73 33.91 11.58
CA SER A 49 -2.47 34.67 11.76
C SER A 49 -2.36 35.32 13.14
N THR A 50 -3.44 35.31 13.93
CA THR A 50 -3.49 35.88 15.28
C THR A 50 -3.08 34.85 16.33
N PRO A 51 -2.53 35.24 17.49
CA PRO A 51 -2.24 34.31 18.57
C PRO A 51 -3.53 33.74 19.17
N MET A 52 -3.54 32.46 19.54
CA MET A 52 -4.68 31.81 20.17
C MET A 52 -4.95 32.33 21.60
N ILE A 53 -3.89 32.67 22.33
CA ILE A 53 -4.00 33.16 23.70
C ILE A 53 -3.78 34.65 23.66
N THR A 54 -4.80 35.44 24.02
CA THR A 54 -4.75 36.89 24.12
C THR A 54 -5.58 37.36 25.31
N SER A 55 -5.18 38.48 25.91
CA SER A 55 -5.97 39.14 26.96
C SER A 55 -7.12 39.99 26.38
N GLU A 56 -7.11 40.26 25.07
CA GLU A 56 -8.11 41.09 24.40
C GLU A 56 -9.17 40.20 23.71
N LYS A 57 -10.41 40.33 24.16
CA LYS A 57 -11.57 39.68 23.54
C LYS A 57 -12.16 40.57 22.43
N THR A 58 -11.44 40.64 21.31
CA THR A 58 -11.97 41.40 20.16
C THR A 58 -13.12 40.65 19.48
N PRO A 59 -14.03 41.33 18.75
CA PRO A 59 -15.09 40.64 17.97
C PRO A 59 -14.53 39.62 17.00
N LEU A 60 -13.41 39.88 16.35
CA LEU A 60 -12.75 38.93 15.46
C LEU A 60 -12.23 37.71 16.23
N TYR A 61 -11.67 37.87 17.41
CA TYR A 61 -11.20 36.77 18.24
C TYR A 61 -12.36 35.84 18.66
N ILE A 62 -13.51 36.40 19.06
CA ILE A 62 -14.71 35.66 19.39
C ILE A 62 -15.24 34.91 18.15
N ALA A 63 -15.21 35.56 16.98
CA ALA A 63 -15.58 34.93 15.71
C ALA A 63 -14.66 33.73 15.35
N GLN A 64 -13.35 33.85 15.57
CA GLN A 64 -12.37 32.79 15.36
C GLN A 64 -12.59 31.61 16.32
N ILE A 65 -12.87 31.87 17.60
CA ILE A 65 -13.24 30.81 18.57
C ILE A 65 -14.50 30.10 18.14
N ALA A 66 -15.53 30.86 17.71
CA ALA A 66 -16.80 30.27 17.28
C ALA A 66 -16.62 29.37 16.02
N TYR A 67 -15.79 29.80 15.08
CA TYR A 67 -15.47 29.01 13.92
C TYR A 67 -14.72 27.73 14.31
N LEU A 68 -13.66 27.85 15.12
CA LEU A 68 -12.86 26.69 15.57
C LEU A 68 -13.71 25.66 16.33
N ALA A 69 -14.57 26.12 17.26
CA ALA A 69 -15.49 25.25 17.98
C ALA A 69 -16.51 24.58 17.05
N GLY A 70 -16.89 25.27 15.98
CA GLY A 70 -17.79 24.75 14.97
C GLY A 70 -17.23 23.61 14.14
N LEU A 71 -15.90 23.55 13.96
CA LEU A 71 -15.22 22.56 13.14
C LEU A 71 -15.39 21.12 13.63
N GLY A 72 -15.57 20.91 14.94
CA GLY A 72 -15.68 19.57 15.52
C GLY A 72 -16.83 18.70 14.96
N GLN A 73 -17.80 19.30 14.29
CA GLN A 73 -18.93 18.57 13.68
C GLN A 73 -18.58 17.98 12.29
N ALA A 74 -17.98 18.78 11.42
CA ALA A 74 -17.67 18.40 10.05
C ALA A 74 -16.43 19.18 9.54
N PRO A 75 -15.23 18.86 10.04
CA PRO A 75 -14.02 19.66 9.81
C PRO A 75 -13.75 19.93 8.34
N SER A 76 -13.74 18.88 7.52
CA SER A 76 -13.43 18.97 6.08
C SER A 76 -14.43 19.85 5.34
N THR A 77 -15.72 19.68 5.61
CA THR A 77 -16.79 20.46 4.95
C THR A 77 -16.66 21.96 5.25
N TYR A 78 -16.46 22.29 6.55
CA TYR A 78 -16.45 23.71 6.95
C TYR A 78 -15.14 24.44 6.59
N VAL A 79 -14.09 23.68 6.35
CA VAL A 79 -12.83 24.24 5.89
C VAL A 79 -12.82 24.40 4.37
N GLN A 80 -13.29 23.40 3.62
CA GLN A 80 -13.37 23.47 2.16
C GLN A 80 -14.35 24.53 1.66
N ASP A 81 -15.53 24.60 2.28
CA ASP A 81 -16.52 25.65 2.01
C ASP A 81 -16.49 26.72 3.13
N PHE A 82 -15.36 27.36 3.33
CA PHE A 82 -15.17 28.35 4.38
C PHE A 82 -16.14 29.53 4.26
N GLU A 83 -16.29 30.10 3.06
CA GLU A 83 -17.14 31.26 2.82
C GLU A 83 -18.64 30.97 2.97
N GLY A 84 -19.08 29.75 2.63
CA GLY A 84 -20.46 29.31 2.77
C GLY A 84 -20.72 28.61 4.09
N ALA A 85 -20.54 27.28 4.11
CA ALA A 85 -20.88 26.45 5.27
C ALA A 85 -20.04 26.78 6.50
N GLY A 86 -18.77 27.13 6.34
CA GLY A 86 -17.88 27.46 7.44
C GLY A 86 -18.30 28.72 8.20
N LYS A 87 -18.49 29.83 7.51
CA LYS A 87 -18.99 31.10 8.13
C LYS A 87 -20.39 30.94 8.71
N GLN A 88 -21.26 30.19 8.03
CA GLN A 88 -22.61 29.92 8.55
C GLN A 88 -22.56 29.09 9.84
N ARG A 89 -21.64 28.13 9.94
CA ARG A 89 -21.43 27.37 11.17
C ARG A 89 -20.92 28.23 12.31
N ALA A 90 -19.98 29.14 12.06
CA ALA A 90 -19.52 30.11 13.06
C ALA A 90 -20.65 30.98 13.60
N LEU A 91 -21.52 31.50 12.74
CA LEU A 91 -22.72 32.25 13.14
C LEU A 91 -23.66 31.42 14.02
N THR A 92 -23.83 30.12 13.70
CA THR A 92 -24.63 29.20 14.52
C THR A 92 -24.03 29.03 15.91
N VAL A 93 -22.71 28.86 16.01
CA VAL A 93 -22.01 28.73 17.30
C VAL A 93 -22.10 30.04 18.11
N LEU A 94 -21.93 31.21 17.48
CA LEU A 94 -22.14 32.52 18.15
C LEU A 94 -23.57 32.63 18.73
N SER A 95 -24.59 32.19 18.02
CA SER A 95 -25.96 32.19 18.51
C SER A 95 -26.13 31.27 19.75
N VAL A 96 -25.47 30.11 19.78
CA VAL A 96 -25.45 29.23 20.94
C VAL A 96 -24.68 29.83 22.10
N MET A 97 -23.54 30.50 21.85
CA MET A 97 -22.77 31.19 22.88
C MET A 97 -23.59 32.32 23.53
N LYS A 98 -24.34 33.09 22.73
CA LYS A 98 -25.26 34.12 23.23
C LYS A 98 -26.38 33.50 24.06
N SER A 99 -27.09 32.47 23.56
CA SER A 99 -28.20 31.84 24.29
C SER A 99 -27.78 31.23 25.63
N ASN A 100 -26.53 30.77 25.74
CA ASN A 100 -25.94 30.29 26.97
C ASN A 100 -25.24 31.40 27.82
N LYS A 101 -25.39 32.66 27.45
CA LYS A 101 -24.82 33.81 28.16
C LYS A 101 -23.29 33.78 28.28
N ILE A 102 -22.59 33.12 27.37
CA ILE A 102 -21.14 33.11 27.26
C ILE A 102 -20.63 34.42 26.70
N ILE A 103 -21.43 35.04 25.80
CA ILE A 103 -21.21 36.36 25.24
C ILE A 103 -22.49 37.22 25.39
N SER A 104 -22.31 38.50 25.49
CA SER A 104 -23.41 39.47 25.55
C SER A 104 -24.07 39.70 24.19
N ASP A 105 -25.22 40.37 24.18
CA ASP A 105 -25.94 40.73 22.96
C ASP A 105 -25.12 41.62 22.04
N GLN A 106 -24.28 42.51 22.61
CA GLN A 106 -23.43 43.38 21.84
C GLN A 106 -22.24 42.61 21.24
N GLU A 107 -21.56 41.80 22.05
CA GLU A 107 -20.48 40.92 21.55
C GLU A 107 -20.95 40.00 20.44
N TYR A 108 -22.17 39.44 20.55
CA TYR A 108 -22.77 38.65 19.48
C TYR A 108 -22.92 39.43 18.17
N LYS A 109 -23.48 40.67 18.23
CA LYS A 109 -23.68 41.49 17.04
C LYS A 109 -22.36 41.85 16.37
N ASP A 110 -21.39 42.28 17.16
CA ASP A 110 -20.07 42.69 16.68
C ASP A 110 -19.30 41.51 16.11
N SER A 111 -19.34 40.35 16.79
CA SER A 111 -18.67 39.13 16.31
C SER A 111 -19.35 38.53 15.08
N ALA A 112 -20.69 38.62 14.96
CA ALA A 112 -21.40 38.18 13.76
C ALA A 112 -21.06 39.05 12.54
N GLU A 113 -20.80 40.38 12.76
CA GLU A 113 -20.30 41.24 11.72
C GLU A 113 -18.86 40.93 11.36
N ALA A 114 -18.02 40.65 12.36
CA ALA A 114 -16.64 40.18 12.14
C ALA A 114 -16.57 38.86 11.36
N VAL A 115 -17.48 37.88 11.58
CA VAL A 115 -17.56 36.68 10.76
C VAL A 115 -17.75 37.02 9.29
N LYS A 116 -18.59 38.03 8.98
CA LYS A 116 -18.92 38.38 7.59
C LYS A 116 -17.80 39.17 6.90
N LYS A 117 -17.12 40.06 7.62
CA LYS A 117 -16.21 41.04 7.04
C LYS A 117 -14.73 40.76 7.28
N GLU A 118 -14.39 40.20 8.44
CA GLU A 118 -13.01 40.17 8.93
C GLU A 118 -12.47 38.75 9.08
N LEU A 119 -13.36 37.76 9.35
CA LEU A 119 -12.93 36.37 9.52
C LEU A 119 -12.39 35.83 8.21
N ALA A 120 -11.11 35.48 8.22
CA ALA A 120 -10.39 34.93 7.09
C ALA A 120 -9.41 33.85 7.56
N LEU A 121 -9.19 32.87 6.73
CA LEU A 121 -8.15 31.87 6.93
C LEU A 121 -6.82 32.40 6.38
N LYS A 122 -5.70 31.88 6.90
CA LYS A 122 -4.38 32.21 6.36
C LYS A 122 -4.31 31.88 4.87
N PRO A 123 -3.66 32.69 4.05
CA PRO A 123 -3.44 32.40 2.64
C PRO A 123 -2.71 31.06 2.43
N SER A 124 -1.74 30.73 3.29
CA SER A 124 -1.04 29.44 3.26
C SER A 124 -1.94 28.24 3.54
N TYR A 125 -3.07 28.47 4.23
CA TYR A 125 -4.05 27.42 4.49
C TYR A 125 -5.04 27.26 3.34
N THR A 126 -5.50 28.37 2.77
CA THR A 126 -6.40 28.35 1.61
C THR A 126 -5.73 27.80 0.34
N GLN A 127 -4.39 27.86 0.28
CA GLN A 127 -3.62 27.20 -0.76
C GLN A 127 -3.47 25.69 -0.51
N GLY A 128 -3.73 25.22 0.73
CA GLY A 128 -3.63 23.83 1.14
C GLY A 128 -2.20 23.27 1.07
N ILE A 129 -2.04 22.04 1.54
CA ILE A 129 -0.86 21.23 1.21
C ILE A 129 -1.05 20.77 -0.23
N PRO A 130 -0.11 21.05 -1.16
CA PRO A 130 -0.21 20.55 -2.52
C PRO A 130 -0.50 19.06 -2.52
N HIS A 131 -1.40 18.61 -3.39
CA HIS A 131 -1.86 17.24 -3.44
C HIS A 131 -0.68 16.26 -3.54
N ALA A 132 0.34 16.59 -4.30
CA ALA A 132 1.59 15.82 -4.44
C ALA A 132 2.24 15.40 -3.11
N TYR A 133 2.01 16.15 -2.03
CA TYR A 133 2.68 15.92 -0.73
C TYR A 133 1.77 15.30 0.32
N GLN A 134 0.46 15.30 0.11
CA GLN A 134 -0.52 14.92 1.14
C GLN A 134 -0.32 13.49 1.65
N ALA A 135 -0.13 12.52 0.75
CA ALA A 135 0.09 11.14 1.14
C ALA A 135 1.38 10.95 1.95
N TYR A 136 2.46 11.60 1.53
CA TYR A 136 3.73 11.52 2.24
C TYR A 136 3.65 12.18 3.62
N ILE A 137 3.04 13.35 3.71
CA ILE A 137 2.82 14.07 4.98
C ILE A 137 1.91 13.26 5.91
N ALA A 138 0.90 12.58 5.40
CA ALA A 138 0.04 11.70 6.20
C ALA A 138 0.84 10.56 6.86
N GLN A 139 1.83 10.00 6.16
CA GLN A 139 2.73 9.00 6.74
C GLN A 139 3.66 9.62 7.80
N VAL A 140 4.24 10.79 7.53
CA VAL A 140 5.06 11.52 8.50
C VAL A 140 4.26 11.81 9.77
N GLN A 141 3.02 12.28 9.65
CA GLN A 141 2.13 12.52 10.80
C GLN A 141 1.83 11.25 11.59
N LYS A 142 1.64 10.12 10.91
CA LYS A 142 1.45 8.81 11.54
C LYS A 142 2.67 8.40 12.38
N GLU A 143 3.88 8.62 11.87
CA GLU A 143 5.12 8.32 12.60
C GLU A 143 5.33 9.26 13.78
N LEU A 144 5.11 10.58 13.57
CA LEU A 144 5.19 11.57 14.65
C LEU A 144 4.17 11.34 15.77
N GLY A 145 3.00 10.78 15.45
CA GLY A 145 1.99 10.41 16.44
C GLY A 145 2.45 9.34 17.45
N GLN A 146 3.55 8.64 17.16
CA GLN A 146 4.18 7.68 18.06
C GLN A 146 5.26 8.31 18.96
N ILE A 147 5.59 9.58 18.74
CA ILE A 147 6.64 10.32 19.47
C ILE A 147 5.96 11.30 20.43
N ALA A 148 6.38 11.27 21.70
CA ALA A 148 5.90 12.24 22.69
C ALA A 148 6.50 13.64 22.39
N LEU A 149 5.76 14.48 21.69
CA LEU A 149 6.16 15.84 21.37
C LEU A 149 5.60 16.82 22.39
N PRO A 150 6.39 17.83 22.88
CA PRO A 150 5.89 18.85 23.78
C PRO A 150 4.80 19.69 23.13
N ARG A 151 3.78 20.06 23.89
CA ARG A 151 2.74 20.99 23.42
C ARG A 151 3.36 22.34 23.10
N ASN A 152 2.88 22.98 22.04
CA ASN A 152 3.33 24.32 21.59
C ASN A 152 4.82 24.41 21.21
N ALA A 153 5.50 23.28 20.99
CA ALA A 153 6.87 23.29 20.52
C ALA A 153 6.95 23.59 19.01
N LYS A 154 7.99 24.30 18.60
CA LYS A 154 8.37 24.38 17.19
C LYS A 154 9.02 23.06 16.78
N VAL A 155 8.32 22.27 15.98
CA VAL A 155 8.83 20.99 15.46
C VAL A 155 9.26 21.17 14.01
N VAL A 156 10.49 20.77 13.70
CA VAL A 156 11.02 20.70 12.33
C VAL A 156 11.34 19.25 12.03
N VAL A 157 10.75 18.72 10.97
CA VAL A 157 10.93 17.33 10.55
C VAL A 157 11.68 17.32 9.22
N LYS A 158 12.80 16.60 9.16
CA LYS A 158 13.45 16.26 7.90
C LYS A 158 12.95 14.89 7.46
N THR A 159 12.77 14.73 6.16
CA THR A 159 12.24 13.51 5.55
C THR A 159 13.19 12.97 4.49
N TYR A 160 13.00 11.70 4.12
CA TYR A 160 13.79 11.06 3.07
C TYR A 160 13.30 11.38 1.66
N ALA A 161 12.03 11.79 1.50
CA ALA A 161 11.53 12.24 0.20
C ALA A 161 12.10 13.61 -0.18
N THR A 162 12.32 13.81 -1.46
CA THR A 162 12.59 15.12 -2.04
C THR A 162 11.33 15.68 -2.69
N LYS A 163 11.24 17.02 -2.77
CA LYS A 163 10.15 17.69 -3.49
C LYS A 163 10.05 17.17 -4.94
N ALA A 164 11.19 17.01 -5.62
CA ALA A 164 11.23 16.54 -7.00
C ALA A 164 10.66 15.11 -7.17
N HIS A 165 10.92 14.21 -6.21
CA HIS A 165 10.32 12.87 -6.21
C HIS A 165 8.79 12.94 -6.13
N LEU A 166 8.27 13.73 -5.20
CA LEU A 166 6.83 13.85 -4.98
C LEU A 166 6.10 14.53 -6.14
N ASP A 167 6.67 15.62 -6.67
CA ASP A 167 6.10 16.33 -7.83
C ASP A 167 6.07 15.44 -9.09
N TYR A 168 7.13 14.67 -9.33
CA TYR A 168 7.15 13.76 -10.48
C TYR A 168 6.12 12.64 -10.32
N LEU A 169 6.06 12.00 -9.14
CA LEU A 169 5.11 10.92 -8.92
C LEU A 169 3.65 11.39 -8.93
N GLU A 170 3.38 12.64 -8.60
CA GLU A 170 2.07 13.26 -8.83
C GLU A 170 1.72 13.23 -10.33
N SER A 171 2.66 13.56 -11.20
CA SER A 171 2.44 13.50 -12.64
C SER A 171 2.26 12.06 -13.14
N VAL A 172 2.94 11.10 -12.53
CA VAL A 172 2.77 9.67 -12.85
C VAL A 172 1.39 9.18 -12.39
N ALA A 173 1.02 9.46 -11.15
CA ALA A 173 -0.27 9.05 -10.57
C ALA A 173 -1.46 9.62 -11.34
N ASN A 174 -1.34 10.86 -11.84
CA ASN A 174 -2.35 11.53 -12.67
C ASN A 174 -2.21 11.23 -14.17
N HIS A 175 -1.32 10.34 -14.58
CA HIS A 175 -1.07 10.00 -15.98
C HIS A 175 -0.66 11.19 -16.87
N THR A 176 -0.02 12.20 -16.28
CA THR A 176 0.44 13.41 -17.01
C THR A 176 1.95 13.43 -17.24
N ALA A 177 2.70 12.50 -16.62
CA ALA A 177 4.15 12.38 -16.83
C ALA A 177 4.46 12.09 -18.31
N PRO A 178 5.60 12.59 -18.85
CA PRO A 178 6.08 12.16 -20.14
C PRO A 178 6.22 10.64 -20.17
N ASP A 179 5.72 10.01 -21.23
CA ASP A 179 5.90 8.57 -21.36
C ASP A 179 7.36 8.25 -21.67
N VAL A 180 7.97 7.49 -20.77
CA VAL A 180 9.37 7.07 -20.90
C VAL A 180 9.49 5.57 -21.18
N SER A 181 8.36 4.87 -21.25
CA SER A 181 8.30 3.41 -21.36
C SER A 181 8.01 2.92 -22.78
N ASN A 182 7.73 3.83 -23.74
CA ASN A 182 7.19 3.52 -25.09
C ASN A 182 5.88 2.71 -25.03
N ILE A 183 5.21 2.70 -23.90
CA ILE A 183 3.86 2.13 -23.76
C ILE A 183 2.88 3.21 -24.20
N PRO A 184 1.97 2.94 -25.14
CA PRO A 184 0.97 3.91 -25.56
C PRO A 184 0.25 4.51 -24.36
N ARG A 185 0.18 5.83 -24.33
CA ARG A 185 -0.44 6.59 -23.24
C ARG A 185 -1.95 6.51 -23.39
N ASN A 186 -2.57 5.60 -22.68
CA ASN A 186 -4.02 5.59 -22.56
C ASN A 186 -4.46 6.36 -21.33
N ASN A 187 -5.56 7.07 -21.43
CA ASN A 187 -6.15 7.76 -20.30
C ASN A 187 -6.58 6.74 -19.24
N LEU A 188 -6.39 7.09 -17.97
CA LEU A 188 -7.04 6.37 -16.89
C LEU A 188 -8.55 6.32 -17.17
N PRO A 189 -9.21 5.18 -17.03
CA PRO A 189 -10.67 5.15 -17.07
C PRO A 189 -11.22 6.14 -16.04
N GLU A 190 -12.28 6.84 -16.43
CA GLU A 190 -12.92 7.83 -15.57
C GLU A 190 -13.21 7.22 -14.18
N GLY A 191 -12.88 7.96 -13.13
CA GLY A 191 -13.13 7.57 -11.75
C GLY A 191 -12.22 6.48 -11.18
N THR A 192 -11.23 5.99 -11.92
CA THR A 192 -10.23 5.08 -11.34
C THR A 192 -9.19 5.84 -10.52
N LEU A 193 -8.73 5.17 -9.47
CA LEU A 193 -7.74 5.70 -8.55
C LEU A 193 -6.39 5.01 -8.74
N THR A 194 -5.33 5.71 -8.38
CA THR A 194 -3.95 5.20 -8.40
C THR A 194 -3.31 5.38 -7.04
N ALA A 195 -2.39 4.49 -6.69
CA ALA A 195 -1.52 4.66 -5.53
C ALA A 195 -0.13 4.11 -5.82
N ILE A 196 0.88 4.85 -5.38
CA ILE A 196 2.30 4.54 -5.61
C ILE A 196 3.03 4.62 -4.28
N SER A 197 3.83 3.61 -3.96
CA SER A 197 4.71 3.60 -2.80
C SER A 197 6.11 3.15 -3.22
N VAL A 198 7.12 3.89 -2.79
CA VAL A 198 8.53 3.61 -3.08
C VAL A 198 9.34 3.64 -1.81
N VAL A 199 10.08 2.57 -1.57
CA VAL A 199 11.04 2.47 -0.47
C VAL A 199 12.45 2.20 -1.02
N ASP A 200 13.46 2.71 -0.35
CA ASP A 200 14.82 2.27 -0.56
C ASP A 200 14.96 0.83 -0.06
N THR A 201 15.45 -0.05 -0.92
CA THR A 201 15.46 -1.50 -0.66
C THR A 201 16.30 -1.88 0.55
N GLN A 202 17.42 -1.20 0.77
CA GLN A 202 18.39 -1.56 1.81
C GLN A 202 18.08 -0.89 3.15
N THR A 203 17.58 0.34 3.12
CA THR A 203 17.43 1.16 4.33
C THR A 203 15.99 1.24 4.82
N GLY A 204 15.00 0.83 4.01
CA GLY A 204 13.59 1.00 4.32
C GLY A 204 13.10 2.46 4.28
N HIS A 205 13.95 3.42 3.88
CA HIS A 205 13.54 4.81 3.78
C HIS A 205 12.42 4.97 2.77
N ILE A 206 11.31 5.58 3.16
CA ILE A 206 10.20 5.88 2.26
C ILE A 206 10.61 7.07 1.40
N LEU A 207 10.86 6.81 0.12
CA LEU A 207 11.33 7.80 -0.83
C LEU A 207 10.19 8.59 -1.47
N ALA A 208 9.02 7.96 -1.60
CA ALA A 208 7.83 8.63 -2.10
C ALA A 208 6.55 7.83 -1.81
N LEU A 209 5.46 8.55 -1.61
CA LEU A 209 4.08 8.07 -1.55
C LEU A 209 3.23 9.04 -2.35
N ASN A 210 2.40 8.54 -3.25
CA ASN A 210 1.51 9.37 -4.04
C ASN A 210 0.22 8.64 -4.43
N THR A 211 -0.82 9.40 -4.76
CA THR A 211 -2.12 8.92 -5.24
C THR A 211 -2.80 10.04 -6.01
N ASN A 212 -3.68 9.72 -6.94
CA ASN A 212 -4.58 10.71 -7.56
C ASN A 212 -5.90 10.88 -6.77
N SER A 213 -6.03 10.24 -5.62
CA SER A 213 -7.21 10.30 -4.76
C SER A 213 -7.11 11.42 -3.74
N ASP A 214 -8.24 12.07 -3.43
CA ASP A 214 -8.35 12.99 -2.29
C ASP A 214 -8.13 12.29 -0.93
N ASN A 215 -8.08 10.94 -0.90
CA ASN A 215 -7.73 10.18 0.29
C ASN A 215 -6.21 9.93 0.36
N PRO A 216 -5.45 10.71 1.15
CA PRO A 216 -4.00 10.56 1.25
C PRO A 216 -3.56 9.27 1.94
N GLN A 217 -4.48 8.53 2.57
CA GLN A 217 -4.20 7.25 3.22
C GLN A 217 -4.17 6.08 2.24
N LEU A 218 -4.60 6.27 0.99
CA LEU A 218 -4.72 5.17 0.02
C LEU A 218 -3.41 4.39 -0.21
N PRO A 219 -2.23 5.02 -0.40
CA PRO A 219 -0.97 4.29 -0.51
C PRO A 219 -0.48 3.68 0.81
N ILE A 220 -1.02 4.09 1.96
CA ILE A 220 -0.56 3.70 3.30
C ILE A 220 -1.47 2.67 3.94
N SER A 221 -2.80 2.78 3.73
CA SER A 221 -3.81 1.94 4.38
C SER A 221 -3.91 0.57 3.70
N SER A 222 -4.22 -0.45 4.49
CA SER A 222 -4.56 -1.78 4.01
C SER A 222 -6.03 -1.86 3.59
N GLY A 223 -6.42 -2.94 2.93
CA GLY A 223 -7.82 -3.21 2.60
C GLY A 223 -8.10 -3.30 1.11
N ARG A 224 -7.05 -3.25 0.25
CA ARG A 224 -7.16 -3.55 -1.18
C ARG A 224 -6.67 -4.96 -1.47
N SER A 225 -7.43 -5.68 -2.29
CA SER A 225 -7.06 -7.00 -2.77
C SER A 225 -5.77 -6.92 -3.59
N SER A 226 -4.72 -7.61 -3.14
CA SER A 226 -3.40 -7.61 -3.80
C SER A 226 -3.36 -8.49 -5.05
N GLY A 227 -4.38 -9.33 -5.23
CA GLY A 227 -4.36 -10.36 -6.24
C GLY A 227 -3.07 -11.17 -6.19
N SER A 228 -2.60 -11.59 -7.32
CA SER A 228 -1.41 -12.46 -7.45
C SER A 228 -0.08 -11.84 -7.00
N THR A 229 -0.02 -10.57 -6.56
CA THR A 229 1.22 -10.04 -5.97
C THR A 229 1.55 -10.67 -4.61
N ILE A 230 0.60 -11.35 -3.99
CA ILE A 230 0.84 -12.10 -2.75
C ILE A 230 1.65 -13.37 -2.97
N LYS A 231 1.58 -14.00 -4.14
CA LYS A 231 2.15 -15.32 -4.42
C LYS A 231 3.63 -15.46 -4.05
N PRO A 232 4.54 -14.56 -4.45
CA PRO A 232 5.94 -14.67 -4.05
C PRO A 232 6.14 -14.70 -2.54
N LEU A 233 5.29 -14.00 -1.78
CA LEU A 233 5.45 -13.80 -0.34
C LEU A 233 4.81 -14.93 0.47
N LEU A 234 3.60 -15.36 0.11
CA LEU A 234 2.79 -16.27 0.92
C LEU A 234 2.88 -17.74 0.45
N ASP A 235 3.11 -17.95 -0.85
CA ASP A 235 3.11 -19.30 -1.42
C ASP A 235 4.53 -19.79 -1.67
N TYR A 236 5.29 -19.05 -2.52
CA TYR A 236 6.60 -19.49 -2.97
C TYR A 236 7.69 -19.30 -1.92
N ALA A 237 7.71 -18.18 -1.18
CA ALA A 237 8.73 -17.94 -0.16
C ALA A 237 8.74 -19.03 0.93
N PRO A 238 7.60 -19.37 1.58
CA PRO A 238 7.60 -20.44 2.55
C PRO A 238 7.95 -21.80 1.94
N ALA A 239 7.45 -22.11 0.74
CA ALA A 239 7.74 -23.40 0.10
C ALA A 239 9.23 -23.56 -0.26
N LEU A 240 9.90 -22.48 -0.67
CA LEU A 240 11.35 -22.44 -0.91
C LEU A 240 12.14 -22.53 0.41
N GLU A 241 11.76 -21.73 1.41
CA GLU A 241 12.47 -21.64 2.69
C GLU A 241 12.51 -22.98 3.43
N TYR A 242 11.41 -23.71 3.38
CA TYR A 242 11.29 -25.02 4.02
C TYR A 242 11.65 -26.20 3.10
N GLY A 243 12.16 -25.92 1.89
CA GLY A 243 12.69 -26.94 0.99
C GLY A 243 11.65 -27.84 0.33
N TYR A 244 10.37 -27.44 0.31
CA TYR A 244 9.32 -28.18 -0.41
C TYR A 244 9.47 -28.05 -1.92
N ILE A 245 10.01 -26.92 -2.40
CA ILE A 245 10.37 -26.67 -3.79
C ILE A 245 11.77 -26.04 -3.89
N ASN A 246 12.35 -26.09 -5.08
CA ASN A 246 13.55 -25.36 -5.50
C ASN A 246 13.36 -24.84 -6.93
N GLU A 247 14.35 -24.13 -7.48
CA GLU A 247 14.27 -23.53 -8.82
C GLU A 247 14.08 -24.53 -9.97
N ASN A 248 14.38 -25.82 -9.74
CA ASN A 248 14.22 -26.90 -10.73
C ASN A 248 12.91 -27.70 -10.53
N SER A 249 12.09 -27.33 -9.56
CA SER A 249 10.85 -28.04 -9.28
C SER A 249 9.82 -27.87 -10.40
N THR A 250 8.98 -28.90 -10.56
CA THR A 250 7.85 -28.91 -11.48
C THR A 250 6.55 -28.78 -10.70
N LEU A 251 5.66 -27.93 -11.15
CA LEU A 251 4.35 -27.66 -10.52
C LEU A 251 3.21 -27.97 -11.48
N ASN A 252 1.99 -28.08 -10.94
CA ASN A 252 0.79 -28.29 -11.73
C ASN A 252 0.38 -27.00 -12.46
N GLY A 253 0.38 -27.04 -13.78
CA GLY A 253 -0.11 -25.95 -14.63
C GLY A 253 -1.56 -26.10 -15.12
N ASN A 254 -2.26 -27.18 -14.74
CA ASN A 254 -3.66 -27.38 -15.13
C ASN A 254 -4.62 -26.80 -14.10
N ALA A 255 -5.82 -26.48 -14.56
CA ALA A 255 -6.93 -26.13 -13.67
C ALA A 255 -7.09 -27.18 -12.55
N THR A 256 -7.48 -26.74 -11.37
CA THR A 256 -7.64 -27.57 -10.18
C THR A 256 -8.89 -27.15 -9.41
N THR A 257 -9.06 -27.63 -8.21
CA THR A 257 -10.14 -27.23 -7.30
C THR A 257 -9.58 -26.92 -5.93
N TYR A 258 -10.23 -26.02 -5.23
CA TYR A 258 -10.04 -25.84 -3.78
C TYR A 258 -10.54 -27.08 -3.03
N ALA A 259 -10.20 -27.21 -1.76
CA ALA A 259 -10.62 -28.32 -0.91
C ALA A 259 -12.15 -28.44 -0.76
N ASP A 260 -12.89 -27.34 -0.91
CA ASP A 260 -14.36 -27.32 -0.90
C ASP A 260 -14.99 -27.74 -2.24
N GLY A 261 -14.17 -28.06 -3.25
CA GLY A 261 -14.62 -28.45 -4.60
C GLY A 261 -14.83 -27.27 -5.56
N THR A 262 -14.67 -26.03 -5.12
CA THR A 262 -14.78 -24.86 -6.00
C THR A 262 -13.68 -24.88 -7.06
N PRO A 263 -14.01 -24.75 -8.37
CA PRO A 263 -13.00 -24.76 -9.42
C PRO A 263 -12.04 -23.57 -9.32
N LEU A 264 -10.75 -23.83 -9.54
CA LEU A 264 -9.70 -22.84 -9.67
C LEU A 264 -9.04 -22.97 -11.06
N MET A 265 -9.22 -21.95 -11.87
CA MET A 265 -8.65 -21.87 -13.21
C MET A 265 -7.48 -20.90 -13.25
N ASN A 266 -6.52 -21.16 -14.15
CA ASN A 266 -5.54 -20.17 -14.54
C ASN A 266 -6.18 -19.08 -15.41
N TYR A 267 -5.54 -17.92 -15.48
CA TYR A 267 -6.02 -16.84 -16.34
C TYR A 267 -6.23 -17.32 -17.78
N GLY A 268 -7.34 -16.91 -18.39
CA GLY A 268 -7.73 -17.39 -19.73
C GLY A 268 -8.19 -18.84 -19.82
N GLY A 269 -8.30 -19.58 -18.69
CA GLY A 269 -8.74 -20.98 -18.67
C GLY A 269 -7.71 -21.98 -19.20
N ASN A 270 -6.47 -21.55 -19.39
CA ASN A 270 -5.42 -22.36 -19.99
C ASN A 270 -4.95 -23.51 -19.08
N ASN A 271 -4.61 -24.64 -19.71
CA ASN A 271 -4.02 -25.82 -19.08
C ASN A 271 -2.65 -26.09 -19.72
N TYR A 272 -1.62 -26.19 -18.88
CA TYR A 272 -0.23 -26.29 -19.35
C TYR A 272 0.43 -27.63 -19.02
N GLY A 273 -0.27 -28.53 -18.30
CA GLY A 273 0.36 -29.73 -17.76
C GLY A 273 1.35 -29.43 -16.64
N PRO A 274 2.31 -30.33 -16.40
CA PRO A 274 3.43 -30.08 -15.51
C PRO A 274 4.34 -28.99 -16.09
N VAL A 275 4.67 -27.97 -15.31
CA VAL A 275 5.48 -26.82 -15.75
C VAL A 275 6.63 -26.52 -14.77
N PRO A 276 7.76 -25.97 -15.24
CA PRO A 276 8.82 -25.49 -14.36
C PRO A 276 8.29 -24.40 -13.41
N VAL A 277 8.79 -24.37 -12.18
CA VAL A 277 8.40 -23.40 -11.16
C VAL A 277 8.59 -21.95 -11.63
N GLY A 278 9.66 -21.65 -12.41
CA GLY A 278 9.89 -20.35 -13.00
C GLY A 278 8.81 -19.92 -14.00
N PHE A 279 8.35 -20.85 -14.83
CA PHE A 279 7.22 -20.63 -15.75
C PHE A 279 5.93 -20.40 -14.95
N ALA A 280 5.68 -21.20 -13.91
CA ALA A 280 4.48 -21.10 -13.09
C ALA A 280 4.36 -19.72 -12.40
N LEU A 281 5.44 -19.24 -11.77
CA LEU A 281 5.45 -17.92 -11.15
C LEU A 281 5.46 -16.80 -12.20
N GLY A 282 6.24 -16.95 -13.27
CA GLY A 282 6.35 -15.99 -14.38
C GLY A 282 5.02 -15.73 -15.06
N ASN A 283 4.21 -16.77 -15.26
CA ASN A 283 2.86 -16.70 -15.83
C ASN A 283 1.75 -16.61 -14.78
N SER A 284 2.13 -16.45 -13.51
CA SER A 284 1.16 -16.23 -12.43
C SER A 284 0.11 -17.31 -12.27
N LEU A 285 0.46 -18.60 -12.51
CA LEU A 285 -0.50 -19.70 -12.48
C LEU A 285 -1.14 -19.87 -11.11
N ASN A 286 -2.48 -19.90 -11.07
CA ASN A 286 -3.26 -20.04 -9.84
C ASN A 286 -3.14 -21.46 -9.27
N SER A 287 -3.15 -22.46 -10.13
CA SER A 287 -3.02 -23.87 -9.74
C SER A 287 -1.69 -24.16 -9.04
N ALA A 288 -0.59 -23.60 -9.57
CA ALA A 288 0.73 -23.75 -8.97
C ALA A 288 0.83 -22.98 -7.63
N ALA A 289 0.22 -21.79 -7.54
CA ALA A 289 0.16 -21.04 -6.29
C ALA A 289 -0.60 -21.79 -5.20
N LEU A 290 -1.78 -22.35 -5.51
CA LEU A 290 -2.53 -23.18 -4.56
C LEU A 290 -1.71 -24.41 -4.14
N GLN A 291 -1.03 -25.06 -5.07
CA GLN A 291 -0.17 -26.22 -4.77
C GLN A 291 0.93 -25.84 -3.77
N THR A 292 1.65 -24.75 -4.00
CA THR A 292 2.73 -24.30 -3.10
C THR A 292 2.20 -23.79 -1.76
N PHE A 293 1.06 -23.09 -1.76
CA PHE A 293 0.38 -22.69 -0.53
C PHE A 293 0.03 -23.89 0.36
N ASN A 294 -0.47 -24.98 -0.22
CA ASN A 294 -0.87 -26.19 0.51
C ASN A 294 0.31 -27.04 0.99
N MET A 295 1.53 -26.80 0.50
CA MET A 295 2.74 -27.47 0.99
C MET A 295 3.19 -26.99 2.37
N THR A 296 2.76 -25.79 2.81
CA THR A 296 3.21 -25.18 4.05
C THR A 296 2.07 -24.99 5.04
N ASN A 297 2.38 -25.05 6.33
CA ASN A 297 1.40 -24.83 7.40
C ASN A 297 1.33 -23.35 7.83
N ASN A 298 0.41 -23.02 8.74
CA ASN A 298 0.21 -21.67 9.24
C ASN A 298 1.44 -21.08 9.94
N GLU A 299 2.20 -21.89 10.66
CA GLU A 299 3.39 -21.45 11.38
C GLU A 299 4.51 -21.08 10.39
N GLN A 300 4.73 -21.92 9.38
CA GLN A 300 5.70 -21.68 8.32
C GLN A 300 5.35 -20.43 7.50
N LYS A 301 4.08 -20.22 7.18
CA LYS A 301 3.63 -18.99 6.52
C LYS A 301 3.85 -17.76 7.40
N ASN A 302 3.44 -17.81 8.67
CA ASN A 302 3.62 -16.69 9.59
C ASN A 302 5.09 -16.37 9.88
N SER A 303 5.99 -17.36 9.89
CA SER A 303 7.43 -17.12 10.08
C SER A 303 8.05 -16.27 8.96
N ILE A 304 7.44 -16.27 7.77
CA ILE A 304 7.82 -15.40 6.64
C ILE A 304 7.03 -14.08 6.68
N MET A 305 5.70 -14.16 6.80
CA MET A 305 4.82 -12.99 6.63
C MET A 305 4.96 -11.97 7.76
N GLN A 306 5.14 -12.41 8.99
CA GLN A 306 5.27 -11.51 10.14
C GLN A 306 6.53 -10.63 10.07
N PRO A 307 7.74 -11.14 9.82
CA PRO A 307 8.91 -10.30 9.60
C PRO A 307 8.80 -9.39 8.36
N LEU A 308 7.98 -9.77 7.36
CA LEU A 308 7.65 -8.89 6.22
C LEU A 308 6.72 -7.72 6.61
N GLY A 309 6.31 -7.61 7.88
CA GLY A 309 5.41 -6.56 8.37
C GLY A 309 3.94 -6.81 8.05
N ILE A 310 3.60 -8.05 7.74
CA ILE A 310 2.23 -8.48 7.49
C ILE A 310 1.74 -9.23 8.74
N ALA A 311 0.59 -8.81 9.27
CA ALA A 311 0.10 -9.35 10.53
C ALA A 311 -0.09 -10.88 10.47
N SER A 312 0.27 -11.55 11.56
CA SER A 312 0.00 -12.99 11.71
C SER A 312 -1.50 -13.27 11.66
N VAL A 313 -1.86 -14.19 10.82
CA VAL A 313 -3.24 -14.66 10.66
C VAL A 313 -3.28 -16.18 10.57
N LYS A 314 -4.47 -16.73 10.60
CA LYS A 314 -4.71 -18.13 10.29
C LYS A 314 -5.02 -18.23 8.79
N TYR A 315 -4.15 -18.91 8.07
CA TYR A 315 -4.29 -19.14 6.62
C TYR A 315 -5.14 -20.40 6.38
N ASP A 316 -6.42 -20.34 6.71
CA ASP A 316 -7.37 -21.46 6.61
C ASP A 316 -8.28 -21.41 5.37
N GLN A 317 -8.15 -20.35 4.58
CA GLN A 317 -8.85 -20.19 3.32
C GLN A 317 -7.84 -20.30 2.16
N GLU A 318 -8.00 -21.33 1.33
CA GLU A 318 -7.09 -21.59 0.20
C GLU A 318 -7.10 -20.45 -0.85
N SER A 319 -8.17 -19.66 -0.91
CA SER A 319 -8.26 -18.45 -1.74
C SER A 319 -7.19 -17.40 -1.39
N MET A 320 -6.64 -17.42 -0.17
CA MET A 320 -5.51 -16.57 0.24
C MET A 320 -4.25 -16.81 -0.60
N SER A 321 -4.14 -17.98 -1.28
CA SER A 321 -3.05 -18.26 -2.20
C SER A 321 -3.03 -17.35 -3.44
N ILE A 322 -4.15 -16.74 -3.78
CA ILE A 322 -4.25 -15.89 -4.98
C ILE A 322 -4.68 -14.46 -4.67
N ASP A 323 -5.03 -14.20 -3.42
CA ASP A 323 -5.48 -12.89 -2.99
C ASP A 323 -5.28 -12.64 -1.49
N TYR A 324 -4.83 -11.43 -1.16
CA TYR A 324 -4.64 -10.98 0.22
C TYR A 324 -4.77 -9.46 0.29
N ASN A 325 -5.22 -8.92 1.42
CA ASN A 325 -5.35 -7.47 1.56
C ASN A 325 -4.04 -6.82 1.98
N LEU A 326 -3.48 -5.99 1.11
CA LEU A 326 -2.27 -5.21 1.36
C LEU A 326 -2.47 -3.74 1.01
N SER A 327 -1.70 -2.86 1.64
CA SER A 327 -1.50 -1.51 1.13
C SER A 327 -0.31 -1.47 0.16
N PRO A 328 -0.23 -0.48 -0.74
CA PRO A 328 0.95 -0.29 -1.57
C PRO A 328 2.25 -0.18 -0.76
N LEU A 329 2.24 0.52 0.39
CA LEU A 329 3.41 0.63 1.25
C LEU A 329 3.81 -0.71 1.88
N GLN A 330 2.84 -1.49 2.35
CA GLN A 330 3.12 -2.84 2.87
C GLN A 330 3.71 -3.74 1.79
N SER A 331 3.15 -3.69 0.57
CA SER A 331 3.65 -4.45 -0.58
C SER A 331 5.08 -4.03 -0.95
N ALA A 332 5.36 -2.74 -1.14
CA ALA A 332 6.70 -2.24 -1.44
C ALA A 332 7.71 -2.64 -0.35
N SER A 333 7.34 -2.51 0.93
CA SER A 333 8.18 -2.90 2.06
C SER A 333 8.41 -4.42 2.14
N ALA A 334 7.41 -5.24 1.86
CA ALA A 334 7.57 -6.70 1.85
C ALA A 334 8.48 -7.15 0.70
N TYR A 335 8.31 -6.57 -0.48
CA TYR A 335 9.17 -6.85 -1.63
C TYR A 335 10.61 -6.37 -1.44
N SER A 336 10.85 -5.35 -0.60
CA SER A 336 12.21 -4.91 -0.30
C SER A 336 13.04 -6.01 0.36
N ALA A 337 12.42 -6.89 1.16
CA ALA A 337 13.11 -8.02 1.75
C ALA A 337 13.69 -8.98 0.68
N ILE A 338 12.94 -9.21 -0.41
CA ILE A 338 13.42 -10.05 -1.53
C ILE A 338 14.67 -9.41 -2.16
N GLY A 339 14.64 -8.10 -2.41
CA GLY A 339 15.75 -7.35 -3.00
C GLY A 339 16.92 -7.11 -2.06
N ASN A 340 16.72 -7.27 -0.75
CA ASN A 340 17.69 -7.04 0.32
C ASN A 340 18.09 -8.34 1.03
N ASP A 341 18.35 -9.37 0.25
CA ASP A 341 18.90 -10.64 0.72
C ASP A 341 18.08 -11.29 1.87
N GLY A 342 16.77 -11.15 1.83
CA GLY A 342 15.81 -11.69 2.79
C GLY A 342 15.57 -10.82 4.04
N VAL A 343 16.16 -9.63 4.11
CA VAL A 343 16.04 -8.73 5.25
C VAL A 343 15.12 -7.56 4.93
N ARG A 344 14.04 -7.40 5.69
CA ARG A 344 13.19 -6.22 5.66
C ARG A 344 13.66 -5.21 6.70
N VAL A 345 13.77 -3.96 6.29
CA VAL A 345 13.90 -2.82 7.22
C VAL A 345 12.53 -2.15 7.36
N THR A 346 12.11 -1.85 8.60
CA THR A 346 10.82 -1.19 8.84
C THR A 346 10.78 0.16 8.11
N PRO A 347 9.76 0.40 7.26
CA PRO A 347 9.73 1.61 6.46
C PRO A 347 9.52 2.86 7.32
N THR A 348 10.29 3.91 7.05
CA THR A 348 10.16 5.21 7.71
C THR A 348 10.30 6.38 6.73
N ALA A 349 9.46 7.40 6.93
CA ALA A 349 9.51 8.66 6.19
C ALA A 349 10.35 9.73 6.90
N VAL A 350 10.52 9.62 8.23
CA VAL A 350 11.16 10.63 9.08
C VAL A 350 12.65 10.36 9.20
N ALA A 351 13.47 11.32 8.74
CA ALA A 351 14.93 11.27 8.84
C ALA A 351 15.45 11.89 10.14
N SER A 352 14.89 13.03 10.57
CA SER A 352 15.19 13.61 11.88
C SER A 352 14.05 14.53 12.35
N VAL A 353 13.97 14.71 13.66
CA VAL A 353 13.02 15.62 14.31
C VAL A 353 13.79 16.59 15.20
N THR A 354 13.56 17.89 15.01
CA THR A 354 14.12 18.95 15.86
C THR A 354 12.99 19.64 16.60
N VAL A 355 13.09 19.72 17.91
CA VAL A 355 12.10 20.35 18.79
C VAL A 355 12.73 21.57 19.44
N ASN A 356 12.18 22.75 19.19
CA ASN A 356 12.70 24.05 19.67
C ASN A 356 14.22 24.26 19.39
N GLY A 357 14.69 23.72 18.25
CA GLY A 357 16.09 23.84 17.83
C GLY A 357 17.02 22.73 18.35
N GLN A 358 16.51 21.80 19.15
CA GLN A 358 17.28 20.63 19.62
C GLN A 358 16.84 19.37 18.88
N GLU A 359 17.79 18.58 18.41
CA GLU A 359 17.50 17.32 17.74
C GLU A 359 17.02 16.26 18.74
N LEU A 360 15.90 15.61 18.41
CA LEU A 360 15.32 14.54 19.19
C LEU A 360 15.95 13.19 18.75
N PRO A 361 16.46 12.37 19.67
CA PRO A 361 16.94 11.04 19.32
C PRO A 361 15.78 10.18 18.84
N LEU A 362 15.88 9.66 17.62
CA LEU A 362 14.91 8.72 17.06
C LEU A 362 15.39 7.28 17.22
N THR A 363 14.45 6.38 17.48
CA THR A 363 14.71 4.95 17.41
C THR A 363 15.02 4.59 15.96
N GLN A 364 16.12 3.87 15.74
CA GLN A 364 16.46 3.40 14.39
C GLN A 364 15.42 2.38 13.89
N PRO A 365 15.12 2.39 12.59
CA PRO A 365 14.23 1.40 12.00
C PRO A 365 14.71 -0.03 12.28
N GLU A 366 13.80 -0.90 12.69
CA GLU A 366 14.11 -2.29 12.98
C GLU A 366 14.36 -3.06 11.69
N SER A 367 15.43 -3.86 11.66
CA SER A 367 15.73 -4.81 10.60
C SER A 367 15.34 -6.21 11.02
N GLN A 368 14.54 -6.88 10.20
CA GLN A 368 14.08 -8.24 10.47
C GLN A 368 14.36 -9.14 9.27
N ARG A 369 14.96 -10.29 9.51
CA ARG A 369 15.13 -11.30 8.47
C ARG A 369 13.83 -12.09 8.32
N ALA A 370 13.24 -12.02 7.14
CA ALA A 370 12.00 -12.71 6.80
C ALA A 370 12.25 -14.08 6.14
N MET A 371 13.36 -14.20 5.43
CA MET A 371 13.74 -15.44 4.74
C MET A 371 15.27 -15.52 4.61
N SER A 372 15.77 -16.70 4.30
CA SER A 372 17.20 -16.90 4.02
C SER A 372 17.62 -16.18 2.75
N SER A 373 18.92 -15.90 2.65
CA SER A 373 19.53 -15.35 1.43
C SER A 373 19.30 -16.24 0.21
N SER A 374 19.30 -17.55 0.40
CA SER A 374 19.01 -18.52 -0.68
C SER A 374 17.58 -18.39 -1.19
N THR A 375 16.60 -18.32 -0.30
CA THR A 375 15.18 -18.12 -0.67
C THR A 375 14.95 -16.80 -1.39
N ALA A 376 15.53 -15.69 -0.89
CA ALA A 376 15.43 -14.39 -1.54
C ALA A 376 16.00 -14.41 -2.97
N ARG A 377 17.15 -15.06 -3.17
CA ARG A 377 17.78 -15.24 -4.50
C ARG A 377 16.90 -16.06 -5.44
N SER A 378 16.42 -17.20 -4.95
CA SER A 378 15.52 -18.04 -5.74
C SER A 378 14.27 -17.28 -6.15
N LEU A 379 13.67 -16.50 -5.24
CA LEU A 379 12.53 -15.65 -5.58
C LEU A 379 12.87 -14.62 -6.67
N VAL A 380 14.02 -13.94 -6.57
CA VAL A 380 14.46 -13.02 -7.61
C VAL A 380 14.56 -13.72 -8.97
N ASN A 381 15.25 -14.87 -9.03
CA ASN A 381 15.41 -15.65 -10.26
C ASN A 381 14.05 -16.08 -10.85
N LEU A 382 13.16 -16.56 -10.00
CA LEU A 382 11.82 -16.99 -10.43
C LEU A 382 10.96 -15.81 -10.90
N MET A 383 10.99 -14.68 -10.17
CA MET A 383 10.21 -13.47 -10.49
C MET A 383 10.70 -12.76 -11.75
N GLN A 384 11.97 -12.89 -12.12
CA GLN A 384 12.49 -12.36 -13.39
C GLN A 384 11.83 -13.00 -14.62
N ASN A 385 11.23 -14.19 -14.48
CA ASN A 385 10.44 -14.80 -15.56
C ASN A 385 9.17 -13.99 -15.90
N VAL A 386 8.66 -13.16 -14.98
CA VAL A 386 7.48 -12.30 -15.24
C VAL A 386 7.71 -11.36 -16.42
N THR A 387 8.93 -10.85 -16.57
CA THR A 387 9.31 -9.87 -17.60
C THR A 387 9.99 -10.47 -18.83
N GLN A 388 10.13 -11.79 -18.86
CA GLN A 388 10.62 -12.47 -20.08
C GLN A 388 9.55 -12.38 -21.19
N PRO A 389 9.93 -12.56 -22.47
CA PRO A 389 8.98 -12.50 -23.59
C PRO A 389 7.75 -13.41 -23.44
N ASN A 390 7.89 -14.50 -22.71
CA ASN A 390 6.83 -15.47 -22.42
C ASN A 390 6.24 -15.33 -21.00
N GLY A 391 6.63 -14.29 -20.28
CA GLY A 391 6.09 -14.00 -18.95
C GLY A 391 4.78 -13.21 -19.02
N SER A 392 4.15 -13.04 -17.89
CA SER A 392 2.86 -12.36 -17.78
C SER A 392 2.93 -10.84 -18.05
N GLU A 393 4.11 -10.23 -17.92
CA GLU A 393 4.28 -8.77 -18.07
C GLU A 393 5.61 -8.41 -18.78
N PRO A 394 5.76 -8.77 -20.05
CA PRO A 394 7.03 -8.59 -20.77
C PRO A 394 7.42 -7.12 -20.97
N LEU A 395 6.51 -6.18 -20.78
CA LEU A 395 6.76 -4.75 -20.85
C LEU A 395 7.13 -4.11 -19.51
N ALA A 396 6.94 -4.82 -18.40
CA ALA A 396 7.26 -4.30 -17.09
C ALA A 396 8.78 -4.28 -16.86
N ALA A 397 9.27 -3.19 -16.24
CA ALA A 397 10.70 -2.99 -15.93
C ALA A 397 11.63 -2.99 -17.15
N GLN A 398 11.08 -2.77 -18.36
CA GLN A 398 11.83 -2.67 -19.63
C GLN A 398 12.16 -1.20 -19.96
N PRO A 399 13.12 -0.92 -20.83
CA PRO A 399 14.16 -1.77 -21.44
C PRO A 399 15.58 -1.50 -20.93
N GLN A 400 15.77 -0.65 -19.90
CA GLN A 400 17.10 -0.17 -19.51
C GLN A 400 17.80 -1.05 -18.46
N TRP A 401 17.03 -1.93 -17.80
CA TRP A 401 17.55 -2.77 -16.70
C TRP A 401 16.97 -4.20 -16.73
N PRO A 402 17.19 -4.96 -17.81
CA PRO A 402 16.50 -6.23 -18.03
C PRO A 402 16.66 -7.28 -16.91
N ASN A 403 17.72 -7.18 -16.11
CA ASN A 403 17.99 -8.08 -14.99
C ASN A 403 18.09 -7.38 -13.63
N ALA A 404 17.73 -6.10 -13.56
CA ALA A 404 17.87 -5.33 -12.33
C ALA A 404 16.62 -5.37 -11.45
N PHE A 405 15.50 -5.87 -11.97
CA PHE A 405 14.23 -5.94 -11.25
C PHE A 405 13.64 -7.33 -11.23
N ALA A 406 13.09 -7.69 -10.08
CA ALA A 406 12.19 -8.81 -9.88
C ALA A 406 10.76 -8.26 -9.68
N THR A 407 9.82 -8.66 -10.52
CA THR A 407 8.48 -8.08 -10.56
C THR A 407 7.38 -9.12 -10.38
N LYS A 408 6.19 -8.67 -9.98
CA LYS A 408 4.97 -9.48 -9.99
C LYS A 408 3.76 -8.60 -10.22
N SER A 409 2.86 -9.07 -11.10
CA SER A 409 1.55 -8.47 -11.35
C SER A 409 0.46 -9.12 -10.47
N GLY A 410 -0.62 -8.38 -10.25
CA GLY A 410 -1.81 -8.87 -9.56
C GLY A 410 -3.07 -8.23 -10.14
N LEU A 411 -4.14 -9.02 -10.19
CA LEU A 411 -5.50 -8.59 -10.50
C LEU A 411 -6.44 -9.24 -9.50
N SER A 412 -7.50 -8.53 -9.12
CA SER A 412 -8.62 -9.09 -8.38
C SER A 412 -9.87 -9.14 -9.26
N ASN A 413 -10.90 -9.81 -8.79
CA ASN A 413 -12.17 -9.93 -9.48
C ASN A 413 -13.25 -9.11 -8.76
N PHE A 414 -14.20 -8.57 -9.52
CA PHE A 414 -15.42 -8.03 -8.95
C PHE A 414 -16.29 -9.15 -8.36
N PRO A 415 -17.05 -8.86 -7.28
CA PRO A 415 -18.07 -9.78 -6.79
C PRO A 415 -19.21 -9.92 -7.81
N ASP A 416 -19.97 -11.02 -7.70
CA ASP A 416 -21.12 -11.29 -8.57
C ASP A 416 -22.22 -10.21 -8.53
N THR A 417 -22.20 -9.39 -7.51
CA THR A 417 -23.12 -8.25 -7.33
C THR A 417 -22.74 -7.01 -8.12
N ALA A 418 -21.55 -6.96 -8.70
CA ALA A 418 -21.09 -5.83 -9.50
C ALA A 418 -21.83 -5.76 -10.85
N THR A 419 -21.91 -4.55 -11.40
CA THR A 419 -22.58 -4.31 -12.69
C THR A 419 -21.71 -4.74 -13.87
N GLU A 420 -22.35 -5.13 -14.98
CA GLU A 420 -21.67 -5.32 -16.25
C GLU A 420 -21.38 -3.96 -16.92
N PRO A 421 -20.27 -3.82 -17.70
CA PRO A 421 -19.34 -4.89 -18.08
C PRO A 421 -18.18 -5.13 -17.08
N ALA A 422 -18.13 -4.42 -15.96
CA ALA A 422 -17.03 -4.53 -15.01
C ALA A 422 -16.83 -5.95 -14.47
N ARG A 423 -17.95 -6.66 -14.18
CA ARG A 423 -17.90 -8.03 -13.65
C ARG A 423 -17.18 -9.00 -14.59
N SER A 424 -17.41 -8.90 -15.90
CA SER A 424 -16.90 -9.83 -16.90
C SER A 424 -15.62 -9.35 -17.60
N GLN A 425 -15.36 -8.04 -17.64
CA GLN A 425 -14.27 -7.44 -18.43
C GLN A 425 -13.35 -6.54 -17.62
N GLY A 426 -13.61 -6.35 -16.33
CA GLY A 426 -12.89 -5.44 -15.47
C GLY A 426 -12.28 -6.10 -14.25
N ALA A 427 -11.36 -5.37 -13.62
CA ALA A 427 -10.80 -5.68 -12.32
C ALA A 427 -11.01 -4.49 -11.37
N PRO A 428 -11.41 -4.71 -10.12
CA PRO A 428 -11.44 -3.65 -9.11
C PRO A 428 -10.04 -3.24 -8.65
N ASP A 429 -9.05 -4.13 -8.77
CA ASP A 429 -7.67 -3.89 -8.37
C ASP A 429 -6.70 -4.44 -9.41
N ALA A 430 -5.75 -3.62 -9.81
CA ALA A 430 -4.66 -3.99 -10.70
C ALA A 430 -3.33 -3.50 -10.11
N TRP A 431 -2.40 -4.43 -9.88
CA TRP A 431 -1.16 -4.21 -9.17
C TRP A 431 0.07 -4.55 -10.00
N MET A 432 1.15 -3.80 -9.73
CA MET A 432 2.51 -4.23 -9.97
C MET A 432 3.35 -3.98 -8.73
N ALA A 433 4.11 -4.98 -8.32
CA ALA A 433 5.15 -4.83 -7.31
C ALA A 433 6.50 -5.22 -7.90
N ALA A 434 7.54 -4.47 -7.58
CA ALA A 434 8.88 -4.69 -8.09
C ALA A 434 9.93 -4.38 -7.03
N THR A 435 11.03 -5.10 -7.07
CA THR A 435 12.21 -4.85 -6.24
C THR A 435 13.48 -4.89 -7.07
N SER A 436 14.45 -4.09 -6.66
CA SER A 436 15.83 -4.08 -7.15
C SER A 436 16.77 -3.94 -5.96
N THR A 437 18.08 -3.91 -6.19
CA THR A 437 19.06 -3.59 -5.15
C THR A 437 19.00 -2.14 -4.68
N GLY A 438 18.33 -1.25 -5.40
CA GLY A 438 18.21 0.18 -5.10
C GLY A 438 16.86 0.59 -4.52
N VAL A 439 15.77 0.29 -5.22
CA VAL A 439 14.41 0.64 -4.80
C VAL A 439 13.46 -0.53 -4.93
N SER A 440 12.49 -0.55 -4.03
CA SER A 440 11.32 -1.44 -4.09
C SER A 440 10.06 -0.59 -4.17
N THR A 441 9.14 -0.97 -5.04
CA THR A 441 7.93 -0.19 -5.30
C THR A 441 6.72 -1.08 -5.47
N ALA A 442 5.58 -0.56 -5.09
CA ALA A 442 4.29 -1.12 -5.46
C ALA A 442 3.40 -0.02 -6.02
N VAL A 443 2.76 -0.32 -7.13
CA VAL A 443 1.77 0.54 -7.78
C VAL A 443 0.44 -0.18 -7.86
N TRP A 444 -0.62 0.58 -7.66
CA TRP A 444 -2.00 0.11 -7.73
C TRP A 444 -2.83 1.07 -8.59
N VAL A 445 -3.68 0.49 -9.41
CA VAL A 445 -4.75 1.17 -10.13
C VAL A 445 -6.03 0.43 -9.82
N GLY A 446 -7.11 1.14 -9.49
CA GLY A 446 -8.32 0.42 -9.17
C GLY A 446 -9.59 1.27 -9.09
N SER A 447 -10.67 0.56 -8.84
CA SER A 447 -11.97 1.14 -8.59
C SER A 447 -12.06 1.73 -7.17
N PRO A 448 -12.73 2.87 -6.97
CA PRO A 448 -13.00 3.39 -5.63
C PRO A 448 -13.91 2.46 -4.82
N ASP A 449 -14.75 1.66 -5.48
CA ASP A 449 -15.71 0.75 -4.85
C ASP A 449 -15.88 -0.55 -5.65
N MET A 450 -16.72 -1.46 -5.15
CA MET A 450 -16.99 -2.77 -5.75
C MET A 450 -18.30 -2.81 -6.55
N SER A 451 -18.89 -1.67 -6.88
CA SER A 451 -20.16 -1.60 -7.63
C SER A 451 -20.02 -1.99 -9.10
N GLY A 452 -18.83 -1.85 -9.66
CA GLY A 452 -18.55 -2.01 -11.08
C GLY A 452 -18.85 -0.75 -11.91
N LYS A 453 -19.17 0.38 -11.28
CA LYS A 453 -19.32 1.66 -11.99
C LYS A 453 -18.00 2.10 -12.63
N TYR A 454 -16.90 1.93 -11.91
CA TYR A 454 -15.55 2.20 -12.37
C TYR A 454 -14.73 0.91 -12.31
N TYR A 455 -13.86 0.69 -13.27
CA TYR A 455 -13.03 -0.51 -13.30
C TYR A 455 -11.78 -0.32 -14.16
N VAL A 456 -10.77 -1.12 -13.88
CA VAL A 456 -9.61 -1.26 -14.74
C VAL A 456 -9.92 -2.35 -15.76
N PRO A 457 -9.81 -2.12 -17.07
CA PRO A 457 -10.00 -3.17 -18.06
C PRO A 457 -9.05 -4.34 -17.78
N ALA A 458 -9.60 -5.54 -17.65
CA ALA A 458 -8.84 -6.78 -17.46
C ALA A 458 -8.50 -7.48 -18.78
N ALA A 459 -9.03 -6.98 -19.90
CA ALA A 459 -8.82 -7.54 -21.22
C ALA A 459 -7.42 -7.26 -21.76
N PRO A 460 -7.00 -8.01 -22.80
CA PRO A 460 -5.76 -8.75 -22.69
C PRO A 460 -4.58 -7.84 -22.44
N ILE A 461 -3.73 -8.32 -21.59
CA ILE A 461 -2.43 -7.80 -21.14
C ILE A 461 -1.55 -7.37 -22.34
N GLU A 462 -1.92 -7.77 -23.53
CA GLU A 462 -1.07 -7.73 -24.73
C GLU A 462 -0.96 -6.36 -25.39
N GLN A 463 -1.82 -5.43 -25.10
CA GLN A 463 -1.86 -4.22 -25.93
C GLN A 463 -2.28 -2.98 -25.14
N GLU A 464 -1.44 -1.98 -25.24
CA GLU A 464 -1.75 -0.56 -25.25
C GLU A 464 -2.35 0.07 -23.97
N ASN A 465 -2.90 -0.71 -23.00
CA ASN A 465 -3.64 -0.19 -21.85
C ASN A 465 -3.10 -0.62 -20.47
N ASN A 466 -1.87 -1.13 -20.38
CA ASN A 466 -1.38 -1.63 -19.10
C ASN A 466 -0.94 -0.48 -18.16
N MET A 467 -1.92 0.20 -17.58
CA MET A 467 -1.68 1.37 -16.72
C MET A 467 -0.77 1.08 -15.55
N ARG A 468 -0.86 -0.11 -14.94
CA ARG A 468 0.02 -0.52 -13.84
C ARG A 468 1.47 -0.62 -14.30
N VAL A 469 1.72 -1.08 -15.54
CA VAL A 469 3.06 -1.10 -16.14
C VAL A 469 3.57 0.30 -16.43
N TYR A 470 2.72 1.19 -16.93
CA TYR A 470 3.04 2.61 -17.09
C TYR A 470 3.45 3.24 -15.75
N LEU A 471 2.64 3.06 -14.69
CA LEU A 471 2.97 3.58 -13.36
C LEU A 471 4.30 3.01 -12.85
N LEU A 472 4.50 1.69 -12.96
CA LEU A 472 5.73 1.03 -12.53
C LEU A 472 6.94 1.58 -13.28
N ASN A 473 6.93 1.54 -14.62
CA ASN A 473 8.09 1.89 -15.43
C ASN A 473 8.50 3.36 -15.26
N ASN A 474 7.53 4.28 -15.22
CA ASN A 474 7.81 5.69 -14.96
C ASN A 474 8.38 5.89 -13.55
N THR A 475 7.81 5.22 -12.55
CA THR A 475 8.28 5.30 -11.17
C THR A 475 9.73 4.79 -11.04
N ILE A 476 10.00 3.55 -11.47
CA ILE A 476 11.34 2.95 -11.30
C ILE A 476 12.41 3.69 -12.09
N ARG A 477 12.08 4.17 -13.31
CA ARG A 477 13.02 4.93 -14.12
C ARG A 477 13.42 6.24 -13.44
N TYR A 478 12.46 7.00 -12.95
CA TYR A 478 12.73 8.27 -12.30
C TYR A 478 13.46 8.08 -10.97
N MET A 479 13.00 7.16 -10.14
CA MET A 479 13.58 6.93 -8.82
C MET A 479 15.00 6.36 -8.86
N ASN A 480 15.41 5.76 -9.97
CA ASN A 480 16.78 5.28 -10.19
C ASN A 480 17.66 6.23 -11.02
N GLN A 481 17.13 7.36 -11.45
CA GLN A 481 17.90 8.35 -12.19
C GLN A 481 19.09 8.86 -11.37
N GLY A 482 20.28 8.72 -11.90
CA GLY A 482 21.53 9.10 -11.21
C GLY A 482 21.99 8.13 -10.11
N ARG A 483 21.26 7.03 -9.87
CA ARG A 483 21.67 5.95 -8.96
C ARG A 483 22.40 4.86 -9.74
N ASN A 484 23.45 4.30 -9.12
CA ASN A 484 23.99 3.04 -9.57
C ASN A 484 23.15 1.90 -8.99
N VAL A 485 22.29 1.28 -9.82
CA VAL A 485 21.47 0.12 -9.46
C VAL A 485 22.10 -1.10 -10.12
N PRO A 486 23.02 -1.79 -9.43
CA PRO A 486 23.62 -2.99 -10.00
C PRO A 486 22.54 -4.06 -10.17
N PRO A 487 22.66 -4.93 -11.18
CA PRO A 487 21.86 -6.15 -11.22
C PRO A 487 22.08 -6.96 -9.95
N PHE A 488 21.15 -7.83 -9.59
CA PHE A 488 21.33 -8.75 -8.48
C PHE A 488 22.59 -9.58 -8.75
N SER A 489 23.68 -9.29 -8.05
CA SER A 489 24.94 -10.02 -8.19
C SER A 489 24.99 -11.11 -7.13
N TYR A 490 24.65 -12.29 -7.51
CA TYR A 490 24.86 -13.47 -6.69
C TYR A 490 26.22 -14.05 -7.01
N SER A 491 27.29 -13.56 -6.34
CA SER A 491 28.58 -14.22 -6.38
C SER A 491 28.41 -15.63 -5.81
N GLY A 492 28.68 -16.64 -6.64
CA GLY A 492 28.43 -18.06 -6.37
C GLY A 492 29.34 -18.69 -5.31
N THR A 493 29.37 -18.14 -4.12
CA THR A 493 29.82 -18.85 -2.93
C THR A 493 28.56 -19.23 -2.15
N ALA A 494 28.21 -20.50 -2.23
CA ALA A 494 27.26 -21.11 -1.31
C ALA A 494 27.72 -20.78 0.11
N MET A 495 27.06 -19.81 0.75
CA MET A 495 27.21 -19.68 2.18
C MET A 495 26.53 -20.90 2.83
N SER A 496 27.26 -21.54 3.72
CA SER A 496 26.78 -22.64 4.54
C SER A 496 25.43 -22.26 5.15
N HIS A 497 24.46 -23.16 5.01
CA HIS A 497 23.19 -23.09 5.71
C HIS A 497 23.42 -23.02 7.22
N GLU A 498 23.35 -21.83 7.80
CA GLU A 498 22.89 -21.70 9.17
C GLU A 498 21.37 -21.57 9.12
N PRO A 499 20.62 -22.46 9.73
CA PRO A 499 19.18 -22.29 9.87
C PRO A 499 18.96 -21.01 10.71
N LEU A 500 18.34 -20.02 10.11
CA LEU A 500 18.09 -18.70 10.73
C LEU A 500 16.92 -18.69 11.72
N LEU A 501 16.22 -19.79 11.79
CA LEU A 501 15.19 -20.02 12.80
C LEU A 501 15.72 -21.04 13.82
N PRO A 502 15.43 -20.87 15.12
CA PRO A 502 15.70 -21.93 16.08
C PRO A 502 15.07 -23.20 15.54
N GLU A 503 15.78 -24.34 15.67
CA GLU A 503 15.22 -25.64 15.29
C GLU A 503 13.83 -25.76 15.91
N LEU A 504 12.83 -25.57 15.06
CA LEU A 504 11.46 -25.91 15.46
C LEU A 504 11.45 -27.40 15.74
N PRO A 505 10.78 -27.86 16.83
CA PRO A 505 10.70 -29.26 17.12
C PRO A 505 10.26 -29.98 15.87
N GLN A 506 11.03 -30.98 15.44
CA GLN A 506 10.72 -31.77 14.26
C GLN A 506 9.29 -32.27 14.41
N LEU A 507 8.37 -31.71 13.61
CA LEU A 507 7.02 -32.22 13.52
C LEU A 507 7.12 -33.65 12.99
N THR A 508 6.73 -34.60 13.79
CA THR A 508 6.82 -36.02 13.51
C THR A 508 5.91 -36.45 12.37
N GLU A 509 5.03 -35.57 11.89
CA GLU A 509 4.26 -35.77 10.66
C GLU A 509 3.98 -34.41 9.99
N PRO A 510 4.26 -34.27 8.67
CA PRO A 510 3.85 -33.08 7.93
C PRO A 510 2.32 -33.10 7.77
N PRO A 511 1.64 -31.93 7.92
CA PRO A 511 0.18 -31.84 7.93
C PRO A 511 -0.51 -32.20 6.61
N THR A 512 0.22 -32.52 5.55
CA THR A 512 -0.36 -32.96 4.28
C THR A 512 0.49 -34.00 3.58
N THR A 513 0.54 -35.20 4.16
CA THR A 513 1.15 -36.36 3.53
C THR A 513 0.61 -36.57 2.10
N GLN A 514 -0.63 -36.17 1.84
CA GLN A 514 -1.27 -36.31 0.54
C GLN A 514 -0.72 -35.32 -0.50
N ALA A 515 -0.47 -34.05 -0.14
CA ALA A 515 0.11 -33.05 -1.05
C ALA A 515 1.58 -33.38 -1.39
N ILE A 516 2.35 -33.81 -0.38
CA ILE A 516 3.75 -34.25 -0.59
C ILE A 516 3.81 -35.56 -1.40
N GLN A 517 2.87 -36.47 -1.17
CA GLN A 517 2.77 -37.68 -1.98
C GLN A 517 2.32 -37.38 -3.41
N GLN A 518 1.43 -36.42 -3.61
CA GLN A 518 1.04 -35.95 -4.94
C GLN A 518 2.21 -35.29 -5.68
N ALA A 519 2.97 -34.42 -5.01
CA ALA A 519 4.16 -33.79 -5.59
C ALA A 519 5.23 -34.87 -5.95
N LYS A 520 5.51 -35.82 -5.05
CA LYS A 520 6.45 -36.94 -5.29
C LYS A 520 5.93 -37.93 -6.34
N ALA A 521 4.62 -38.17 -6.41
CA ALA A 521 4.03 -38.99 -7.45
C ALA A 521 4.10 -38.30 -8.82
N PHE A 522 4.04 -36.98 -8.86
CA PHE A 522 4.21 -36.20 -10.09
C PHE A 522 5.65 -36.29 -10.62
N ASP A 523 6.65 -36.14 -9.73
CA ASP A 523 8.07 -36.32 -10.09
C ASP A 523 8.38 -37.76 -10.56
N ALA A 524 7.65 -38.75 -10.03
CA ALA A 524 7.85 -40.19 -10.38
C ALA A 524 7.14 -40.61 -11.68
N VAL A 525 6.16 -39.85 -12.15
CA VAL A 525 5.36 -40.15 -13.37
C VAL A 525 5.81 -39.29 -14.55
N ALA A 526 6.66 -38.30 -14.37
CA ALA A 526 7.25 -37.54 -15.46
C ALA A 526 8.22 -38.47 -16.23
N PRO A 527 7.85 -39.02 -17.40
CA PRO A 527 8.82 -39.71 -18.21
C PRO A 527 9.86 -38.69 -18.62
N SER A 528 11.10 -39.11 -18.76
CA SER A 528 12.25 -38.36 -19.26
C SER A 528 12.03 -37.91 -20.72
N VAL A 529 11.06 -37.04 -20.91
CA VAL A 529 10.87 -36.25 -22.12
C VAL A 529 11.11 -34.81 -21.68
N THR A 530 12.34 -34.41 -21.78
CA THR A 530 12.68 -33.01 -21.93
C THR A 530 12.60 -32.71 -23.43
N PRO A 531 11.48 -32.22 -24.00
CA PRO A 531 11.59 -31.30 -25.09
C PRO A 531 12.39 -30.17 -24.46
N GLY A 532 13.47 -29.75 -25.07
CA GLY A 532 14.23 -28.64 -24.52
C GLY A 532 13.26 -27.47 -24.27
N LEU A 533 13.48 -26.72 -23.21
CA LEU A 533 12.68 -25.53 -22.86
C LEU A 533 12.34 -24.68 -24.09
N GLU A 534 13.21 -24.67 -25.05
CA GLU A 534 13.10 -23.96 -26.35
C GLU A 534 11.99 -24.51 -27.25
N GLU A 535 11.74 -25.83 -27.30
CA GLU A 535 10.64 -26.41 -28.09
C GLU A 535 9.28 -26.16 -27.46
N PHE A 536 9.19 -26.20 -26.13
CA PHE A 536 7.98 -25.82 -25.39
C PHE A 536 7.63 -24.35 -25.60
N TYR A 537 8.62 -23.47 -25.59
CA TYR A 537 8.45 -22.04 -25.86
C TYR A 537 8.12 -21.74 -27.33
N GLN A 538 8.63 -22.52 -28.27
CA GLN A 538 8.35 -22.34 -29.69
C GLN A 538 6.93 -22.79 -30.07
N MET A 539 6.39 -23.83 -29.45
CA MET A 539 5.01 -24.27 -29.70
C MET A 539 3.99 -23.20 -29.27
N HIS A 540 4.19 -22.56 -28.12
CA HIS A 540 3.28 -21.51 -27.64
C HIS A 540 3.43 -20.18 -28.39
N ARG A 541 4.58 -19.96 -29.06
CA ARG A 541 4.80 -18.78 -29.89
C ARG A 541 4.07 -18.87 -31.24
N GLN A 542 3.87 -20.06 -31.75
CA GLN A 542 3.13 -20.29 -33.01
C GLN A 542 1.62 -20.10 -32.83
N ASP A 543 1.06 -20.48 -31.70
CA ASP A 543 -0.37 -20.30 -31.41
C ASP A 543 -0.74 -18.80 -31.21
N LYS A 544 0.18 -18.00 -30.66
CA LYS A 544 -0.02 -16.55 -30.52
C LYS A 544 0.13 -15.76 -31.84
N LEU A 545 0.87 -16.30 -32.83
CA LEU A 545 1.08 -15.66 -34.13
C LEU A 545 -0.04 -15.93 -35.14
N LEU A 546 -0.87 -16.97 -34.90
CA LEU A 546 -1.99 -17.32 -35.79
C LEU A 546 -3.25 -16.48 -35.55
N ASP A 547 -3.39 -15.83 -34.37
CA ASP A 547 -4.53 -14.96 -34.06
C ASP A 547 -4.31 -13.49 -34.51
N ALA A 548 -3.10 -13.10 -34.86
CA ALA A 548 -2.79 -11.73 -35.27
C ALA A 548 -3.10 -11.39 -36.75
N ASP A 549 -3.39 -12.38 -37.60
CA ASP A 549 -3.65 -12.20 -39.01
C ASP A 549 -5.12 -12.44 -39.44
N SER A 550 -6.03 -12.55 -38.48
CA SER A 550 -7.46 -12.72 -38.77
C SER A 550 -8.34 -11.72 -37.99
N ILE A 551 -8.12 -10.43 -38.26
CA ILE A 551 -9.20 -9.40 -38.23
C ILE A 551 -8.74 -8.24 -39.12
#